data_15e786dca70ec25935cf34121998fac2
#
_entry.id   15e786dca70ec25935cf34121998fac2
#
_cell.length_a   1.000
_cell.length_b   1.000
_cell.length_c   1.000
_cell.angle_alpha   90.00
_cell.angle_beta   90.00
_cell.angle_gamma   90.00
#
_symmetry.space_group_name_H-M   'P 1'
#
loop_
_entity.id
_entity.type
_entity.pdbx_description
1 polymer ?
#
loop_
_entity_poly.entity_id
_entity_poly.type
_entity_poly.pdbx_seq_one_letter_code
_entity_poly.pdbx_strand_id
1 'polypeptide(L)'
;LHTIMVAAEVALLINVVFSVIGYFLTIKLIPSFAEHFIVANLYGRDLNKKSDKKVPEALGVISYCTGIIYSTVIDLLLYFIDNLLYTCREFIQFIGALLSICCMIFLGFADDVLNLKWRHKLTLPTVASLPLLMVYYTNISNTTIILPKPFRYIVGSEFDLGKLLIYNVYIIGLLYYLYMGMLAVFCTNAINILSGINGLEVGQSVIICISIILHNLVELSGPVAAYHRFSLYFMMPFLGTTLGLLRFNWYPSKVFVGDTFCYFAGMTFAVVGILGHFSKTMILFFIPQVLNFLYSTPQLFRLVPCPRHRLPKFNPETGLYMEINNLTLNNFLLKILGPTKEQSLTIILLCIQAVCTAAAFFIRYYVSTFF
;
A
#
# COMPACT_ATOMS: atom_id res chain seq x y z
N LEU A 1 34.32 -5.10 -3.56
CA LEU A 1 33.34 -4.03 -3.24
C LEU A 1 32.87 -3.32 -4.50
N HIS A 2 33.81 -2.86 -5.38
CA HIS A 2 33.47 -2.17 -6.63
C HIS A 2 32.62 -3.03 -7.57
N THR A 3 32.94 -4.30 -7.75
CA THR A 3 32.17 -5.24 -8.57
C THR A 3 30.73 -5.44 -8.03
N ILE A 4 30.59 -5.53 -6.72
CA ILE A 4 29.30 -5.68 -6.06
C ILE A 4 28.43 -4.40 -6.23
N MET A 5 29.05 -3.21 -6.15
CA MET A 5 28.33 -1.95 -6.39
C MET A 5 27.84 -1.85 -7.84
N VAL A 6 28.69 -2.16 -8.81
CA VAL A 6 28.32 -2.14 -10.24
C VAL A 6 27.20 -3.14 -10.54
N ALA A 7 27.25 -4.34 -9.98
CA ALA A 7 26.18 -5.33 -10.16
C ALA A 7 24.86 -4.87 -9.58
N ALA A 8 24.86 -4.21 -8.41
CA ALA A 8 23.64 -3.66 -7.79
C ALA A 8 23.03 -2.50 -8.61
N GLU A 9 23.86 -1.66 -9.22
CA GLU A 9 23.39 -0.59 -10.11
C GLU A 9 22.78 -1.15 -11.41
N VAL A 10 23.41 -2.15 -12.01
CA VAL A 10 22.90 -2.86 -13.18
C VAL A 10 21.56 -3.53 -12.85
N ALA A 11 21.43 -4.15 -11.68
CA ALA A 11 20.20 -4.75 -11.22
C ALA A 11 19.05 -3.75 -11.11
N LEU A 12 19.31 -2.57 -10.55
CA LEU A 12 18.31 -1.50 -10.47
C LEU A 12 17.93 -0.98 -11.86
N LEU A 13 18.88 -0.86 -12.77
CA LEU A 13 18.59 -0.44 -14.16
C LEU A 13 17.70 -1.46 -14.87
N ILE A 14 18.00 -2.74 -14.74
CA ILE A 14 17.17 -3.83 -15.28
C ILE A 14 15.76 -3.72 -14.70
N ASN A 15 15.62 -3.50 -13.39
CA ASN A 15 14.32 -3.35 -12.73
C ASN A 15 13.52 -2.17 -13.31
N VAL A 16 14.15 -1.02 -13.56
CA VAL A 16 13.49 0.13 -14.22
C VAL A 16 12.99 -0.25 -15.61
N VAL A 17 13.83 -0.92 -16.43
CA VAL A 17 13.43 -1.35 -17.79
C VAL A 17 12.21 -2.26 -17.74
N PHE A 18 12.22 -3.27 -16.87
CA PHE A 18 11.07 -4.18 -16.69
C PHE A 18 9.85 -3.46 -16.16
N SER A 19 10.00 -2.45 -15.30
CA SER A 19 8.88 -1.64 -14.81
C SER A 19 8.21 -0.85 -15.94
N VAL A 20 9.00 -0.31 -16.86
CA VAL A 20 8.49 0.36 -18.06
C VAL A 20 7.77 -0.64 -18.98
N ILE A 21 8.32 -1.83 -19.18
CA ILE A 21 7.63 -2.89 -19.94
C ILE A 21 6.32 -3.27 -19.26
N GLY A 22 6.31 -3.41 -17.92
CA GLY A 22 5.12 -3.65 -17.11
C GLY A 22 4.02 -2.61 -17.30
N TYR A 23 4.40 -1.33 -17.38
CA TYR A 23 3.48 -0.25 -17.69
C TYR A 23 2.77 -0.45 -19.04
N PHE A 24 3.54 -0.68 -20.11
CA PHE A 24 2.96 -0.87 -21.45
C PHE A 24 2.13 -2.15 -21.56
N LEU A 25 2.57 -3.22 -20.90
CA LEU A 25 1.81 -4.47 -20.89
C LEU A 25 0.49 -4.31 -20.14
N THR A 26 0.46 -3.64 -19.00
CA THR A 26 -0.76 -3.32 -18.25
C THR A 26 -1.75 -2.53 -19.11
N ILE A 27 -1.27 -1.52 -19.85
CA ILE A 27 -2.11 -0.74 -20.77
C ILE A 27 -2.71 -1.61 -21.87
N LYS A 28 -1.98 -2.60 -22.35
CA LYS A 28 -2.47 -3.51 -23.40
C LYS A 28 -3.44 -4.56 -22.85
N LEU A 29 -3.17 -5.10 -21.67
CA LEU A 29 -3.96 -6.19 -21.10
C LEU A 29 -5.30 -5.73 -20.53
N ILE A 30 -5.37 -4.58 -19.85
CA ILE A 30 -6.62 -4.11 -19.26
C ILE A 30 -7.77 -4.06 -20.24
N PRO A 31 -7.67 -3.44 -21.44
CA PRO A 31 -8.76 -3.45 -22.41
C PRO A 31 -9.11 -4.85 -22.93
N SER A 32 -8.10 -5.73 -23.11
CA SER A 32 -8.32 -7.10 -23.61
C SER A 32 -9.16 -7.93 -22.66
N PHE A 33 -8.99 -7.74 -21.35
CA PHE A 33 -9.69 -8.53 -20.34
C PHE A 33 -10.99 -7.89 -19.85
N ALA A 34 -11.22 -6.60 -20.10
CA ALA A 34 -12.37 -5.84 -19.61
C ALA A 34 -13.72 -6.51 -19.95
N GLU A 35 -13.89 -7.03 -21.16
CA GLU A 35 -15.10 -7.71 -21.58
C GLU A 35 -15.29 -9.05 -20.88
N HIS A 36 -14.22 -9.80 -20.61
CA HIS A 36 -14.27 -11.08 -19.90
C HIS A 36 -14.78 -10.89 -18.46
N PHE A 37 -14.37 -9.81 -17.78
CA PHE A 37 -14.86 -9.48 -16.45
C PHE A 37 -16.37 -9.13 -16.46
N ILE A 38 -16.83 -8.39 -17.47
CA ILE A 38 -18.26 -8.08 -17.63
C ILE A 38 -19.07 -9.35 -17.87
N VAL A 39 -18.59 -10.26 -18.72
CA VAL A 39 -19.24 -11.56 -18.99
C VAL A 39 -19.28 -12.43 -17.73
N ALA A 40 -18.22 -12.40 -16.92
CA ALA A 40 -18.15 -13.08 -15.62
C ALA A 40 -19.02 -12.44 -14.53
N ASN A 41 -19.82 -11.41 -14.84
CA ASN A 41 -20.61 -10.61 -13.90
C ASN A 41 -19.76 -9.84 -12.85
N LEU A 42 -18.48 -9.63 -13.12
CA LEU A 42 -17.59 -8.78 -12.30
C LEU A 42 -17.61 -7.36 -12.85
N TYR A 43 -18.65 -6.62 -12.54
CA TYR A 43 -18.80 -5.23 -12.93
C TYR A 43 -19.58 -4.43 -11.87
N GLY A 44 -19.21 -3.19 -11.70
CA GLY A 44 -19.96 -2.19 -10.96
C GLY A 44 -20.74 -1.24 -11.88
N ARG A 45 -21.63 -0.45 -11.31
CA ARG A 45 -22.21 0.71 -11.95
C ARG A 45 -21.67 1.96 -11.29
N ASP A 46 -21.26 2.92 -12.09
CA ASP A 46 -20.85 4.21 -11.54
C ASP A 46 -22.09 4.95 -11.02
N LEU A 47 -22.34 4.83 -9.72
CA LEU A 47 -23.49 5.43 -9.03
C LEU A 47 -23.48 6.97 -9.12
N ASN A 48 -22.37 7.53 -9.54
CA ASN A 48 -22.09 8.95 -9.61
C ASN A 48 -22.25 9.52 -11.02
N LYS A 49 -22.87 8.77 -11.93
CA LYS A 49 -23.16 9.19 -13.31
C LYS A 49 -24.58 8.85 -13.73
N LYS A 50 -25.14 9.66 -14.65
CA LYS A 50 -26.43 9.39 -15.29
C LYS A 50 -26.42 8.15 -16.21
N SER A 51 -25.28 7.48 -16.38
CA SER A 51 -25.10 6.37 -17.31
C SER A 51 -25.23 5.03 -16.61
N ASP A 52 -26.09 4.16 -17.13
CA ASP A 52 -26.24 2.76 -16.71
C ASP A 52 -25.14 1.84 -17.27
N LYS A 53 -24.05 2.41 -17.74
CA LYS A 53 -22.94 1.66 -18.34
C LYS A 53 -22.29 0.76 -17.29
N LYS A 54 -22.18 -0.52 -17.62
CA LYS A 54 -21.40 -1.49 -16.84
C LYS A 54 -19.92 -1.16 -16.94
N VAL A 55 -19.26 -0.99 -15.80
CA VAL A 55 -17.82 -0.76 -15.69
C VAL A 55 -17.21 -2.01 -15.11
N PRO A 56 -16.26 -2.69 -15.79
CA PRO A 56 -15.63 -3.90 -15.28
C PRO A 56 -14.90 -3.58 -13.97
N GLU A 57 -15.01 -4.49 -13.00
CA GLU A 57 -14.46 -4.37 -11.65
C GLU A 57 -13.38 -5.42 -11.41
N ALA A 58 -12.60 -5.27 -10.31
CA ALA A 58 -11.49 -6.17 -9.94
C ALA A 58 -10.35 -6.25 -10.97
N LEU A 59 -10.27 -5.31 -11.93
CA LEU A 59 -9.21 -5.28 -12.93
C LEU A 59 -7.84 -4.92 -12.36
N GLY A 60 -7.78 -4.52 -11.10
CA GLY A 60 -6.57 -4.53 -10.30
C GLY A 60 -5.77 -5.82 -10.46
N VAL A 61 -6.41 -6.99 -10.56
CA VAL A 61 -5.76 -8.31 -10.77
C VAL A 61 -4.73 -8.29 -11.92
N ILE A 62 -5.00 -7.62 -13.03
CA ILE A 62 -4.10 -7.56 -14.18
C ILE A 62 -2.83 -6.78 -13.86
N SER A 63 -2.97 -5.65 -13.16
CA SER A 63 -1.84 -4.85 -12.72
C SER A 63 -0.88 -5.65 -11.85
N TYR A 64 -1.40 -6.54 -10.99
CA TYR A 64 -0.56 -7.36 -10.15
C TYR A 64 0.10 -8.53 -10.83
N CYS A 65 -0.67 -9.31 -11.57
CA CYS A 65 -0.10 -10.45 -12.29
C CYS A 65 1.10 -9.97 -13.11
N THR A 66 0.95 -8.79 -13.74
CA THR A 66 2.05 -8.16 -14.46
C THR A 66 3.19 -7.77 -13.52
N GLY A 67 2.91 -7.07 -12.43
CA GLY A 67 3.92 -6.61 -11.47
C GLY A 67 4.67 -7.75 -10.79
N ILE A 68 3.96 -8.79 -10.31
CA ILE A 68 4.57 -9.97 -9.67
C ILE A 68 5.42 -10.77 -10.65
N ILE A 69 4.92 -11.03 -11.86
CA ILE A 69 5.69 -11.75 -12.87
C ILE A 69 7.02 -11.04 -13.12
N TYR A 70 7.00 -9.71 -13.28
CA TYR A 70 8.23 -8.96 -13.50
C TYR A 70 9.14 -8.95 -12.28
N SER A 71 8.61 -8.75 -11.08
CA SER A 71 9.42 -8.82 -9.85
C SER A 71 10.09 -10.19 -9.72
N THR A 72 9.34 -11.28 -9.97
CA THR A 72 9.86 -12.65 -9.88
C THR A 72 10.93 -12.93 -10.95
N VAL A 73 10.68 -12.48 -12.18
CA VAL A 73 11.68 -12.66 -13.28
C VAL A 73 12.96 -11.88 -12.98
N ILE A 74 12.84 -10.65 -12.47
CA ILE A 74 14.00 -9.83 -12.09
C ILE A 74 14.81 -10.54 -11.00
N ASP A 75 14.15 -11.02 -9.97
CA ASP A 75 14.82 -11.64 -8.83
C ASP A 75 15.51 -12.96 -9.23
N LEU A 76 14.85 -13.77 -10.07
CA LEU A 76 15.46 -14.96 -10.66
C LEU A 76 16.66 -14.61 -11.51
N LEU A 77 16.60 -13.58 -12.35
CA LEU A 77 17.72 -13.13 -13.15
C LEU A 77 18.86 -12.66 -12.27
N LEU A 78 18.57 -11.91 -11.20
CA LEU A 78 19.59 -11.45 -10.24
C LEU A 78 20.21 -12.61 -9.48
N TYR A 79 19.44 -13.61 -9.09
CA TYR A 79 19.93 -14.83 -8.46
C TYR A 79 20.86 -15.63 -9.39
N PHE A 80 20.54 -15.72 -10.69
CA PHE A 80 21.39 -16.43 -11.68
C PHE A 80 22.63 -15.64 -12.11
N ILE A 81 22.54 -14.31 -12.18
CA ILE A 81 23.66 -13.46 -12.60
C ILE A 81 24.70 -13.34 -11.48
N ASP A 82 24.26 -13.41 -10.25
CA ASP A 82 25.11 -13.07 -9.11
C ASP A 82 24.89 -14.00 -7.90
N ASN A 83 25.39 -15.25 -8.03
CA ASN A 83 25.55 -16.14 -6.86
C ASN A 83 26.38 -15.51 -5.71
N LEU A 84 26.97 -14.32 -5.92
CA LEU A 84 27.74 -13.55 -4.96
C LEU A 84 26.91 -12.49 -4.21
N LEU A 85 25.80 -12.03 -4.79
CA LEU A 85 24.97 -10.95 -4.21
C LEU A 85 23.80 -11.44 -3.36
N TYR A 86 23.28 -12.63 -3.64
CA TYR A 86 22.10 -13.18 -2.95
C TYR A 86 22.50 -14.30 -2.00
N THR A 87 22.37 -14.02 -0.70
CA THR A 87 22.40 -15.08 0.31
C THR A 87 21.07 -15.85 0.30
N CYS A 88 21.08 -17.13 0.73
CA CYS A 88 19.84 -17.90 0.92
C CYS A 88 18.79 -17.14 1.78
N ARG A 89 19.25 -16.29 2.67
CA ARG A 89 18.37 -15.45 3.51
C ARG A 89 17.56 -14.43 2.70
N GLU A 90 18.21 -13.71 1.80
CA GLU A 90 17.55 -12.67 0.99
C GLU A 90 16.54 -13.31 0.04
N PHE A 91 16.87 -14.45 -0.53
CA PHE A 91 15.95 -15.23 -1.36
C PHE A 91 14.70 -15.68 -0.58
N ILE A 92 14.87 -16.20 0.65
CA ILE A 92 13.75 -16.58 1.51
C ILE A 92 12.88 -15.36 1.88
N GLN A 93 13.51 -14.20 2.13
CA GLN A 93 12.78 -12.96 2.38
C GLN A 93 11.93 -12.55 1.18
N PHE A 94 12.49 -12.64 -0.01
CA PHE A 94 11.78 -12.29 -1.23
C PHE A 94 10.60 -13.24 -1.49
N ILE A 95 10.81 -14.54 -1.39
CA ILE A 95 9.72 -15.53 -1.57
C ILE A 95 8.62 -15.35 -0.53
N GLY A 96 8.95 -15.12 0.74
CA GLY A 96 7.96 -14.87 1.78
C GLY A 96 7.18 -13.57 1.56
N ALA A 97 7.85 -12.53 1.06
CA ALA A 97 7.21 -11.28 0.64
C ALA A 97 6.21 -11.52 -0.49
N LEU A 98 6.64 -12.19 -1.57
CA LEU A 98 5.77 -12.55 -2.70
C LEU A 98 4.59 -13.41 -2.26
N LEU A 99 4.82 -14.42 -1.44
CA LEU A 99 3.76 -15.31 -0.95
C LEU A 99 2.69 -14.50 -0.17
N SER A 100 3.10 -13.59 0.71
CA SER A 100 2.16 -12.74 1.45
C SER A 100 1.37 -11.81 0.53
N ILE A 101 2.02 -11.23 -0.47
CA ILE A 101 1.36 -10.40 -1.47
C ILE A 101 0.38 -11.24 -2.30
N CYS A 102 0.76 -12.43 -2.78
CA CYS A 102 -0.11 -13.33 -3.53
C CYS A 102 -1.33 -13.78 -2.71
N CYS A 103 -1.14 -14.15 -1.45
CA CYS A 103 -2.24 -14.49 -0.55
C CYS A 103 -3.22 -13.32 -0.41
N MET A 104 -2.70 -12.10 -0.28
CA MET A 104 -3.54 -10.91 -0.12
C MET A 104 -4.30 -10.56 -1.39
N ILE A 105 -3.71 -10.75 -2.55
CA ILE A 105 -4.39 -10.60 -3.85
C ILE A 105 -5.55 -11.59 -3.96
N PHE A 106 -5.26 -12.86 -3.65
CA PHE A 106 -6.28 -13.91 -3.68
C PHE A 106 -7.45 -13.57 -2.77
N LEU A 107 -7.17 -13.07 -1.56
CA LEU A 107 -8.21 -12.64 -0.61
C LEU A 107 -8.98 -11.42 -1.10
N GLY A 108 -8.30 -10.44 -1.71
CA GLY A 108 -8.96 -9.27 -2.29
C GLY A 108 -9.89 -9.66 -3.45
N PHE A 109 -9.42 -10.56 -4.32
CA PHE A 109 -10.25 -11.07 -5.40
C PHE A 109 -11.44 -11.90 -4.88
N ALA A 110 -11.23 -12.72 -3.86
CA ALA A 110 -12.31 -13.44 -3.20
C ALA A 110 -13.33 -12.48 -2.55
N ASP A 111 -12.88 -11.35 -2.01
CA ASP A 111 -13.75 -10.32 -1.47
C ASP A 111 -14.60 -9.65 -2.57
N ASP A 112 -14.00 -9.27 -3.69
CA ASP A 112 -14.71 -8.71 -4.85
C ASP A 112 -15.78 -9.67 -5.42
N VAL A 113 -15.50 -10.99 -5.41
CA VAL A 113 -16.42 -12.02 -5.94
C VAL A 113 -17.50 -12.42 -4.92
N LEU A 114 -17.14 -12.57 -3.64
CA LEU A 114 -18.01 -13.14 -2.60
C LEU A 114 -18.69 -12.09 -1.74
N ASN A 115 -18.28 -10.82 -1.82
CA ASN A 115 -18.77 -9.70 -1.00
C ASN A 115 -18.71 -10.05 0.50
N LEU A 116 -17.51 -10.26 1.02
CA LEU A 116 -17.27 -10.77 2.37
C LEU A 116 -17.77 -9.81 3.45
N LYS A 117 -18.24 -10.38 4.56
CA LYS A 117 -18.65 -9.59 5.72
C LYS A 117 -17.45 -8.87 6.34
N TRP A 118 -17.64 -7.66 6.86
CA TRP A 118 -16.59 -6.79 7.39
C TRP A 118 -15.64 -7.47 8.40
N ARG A 119 -16.16 -8.37 9.27
CA ARG A 119 -15.32 -9.12 10.20
C ARG A 119 -14.25 -10.00 9.50
N HIS A 120 -14.56 -10.54 8.33
CA HIS A 120 -13.61 -11.35 7.55
C HIS A 120 -12.53 -10.47 6.91
N LYS A 121 -12.85 -9.22 6.57
CA LYS A 121 -11.90 -8.23 6.05
C LYS A 121 -10.79 -7.84 7.05
N LEU A 122 -10.94 -8.16 8.33
CA LEU A 122 -9.89 -7.97 9.34
C LEU A 122 -9.12 -9.27 9.61
N THR A 123 -9.82 -10.42 9.73
CA THR A 123 -9.18 -11.69 10.09
C THR A 123 -8.36 -12.28 8.95
N LEU A 124 -8.86 -12.23 7.72
CA LEU A 124 -8.17 -12.82 6.57
C LEU A 124 -6.84 -12.15 6.25
N PRO A 125 -6.72 -10.80 6.22
CA PRO A 125 -5.42 -10.13 6.06
C PRO A 125 -4.42 -10.47 7.16
N THR A 126 -4.89 -10.71 8.39
CA THR A 126 -4.01 -11.17 9.48
C THR A 126 -3.40 -12.53 9.14
N VAL A 127 -4.19 -13.47 8.63
CA VAL A 127 -3.69 -14.80 8.20
C VAL A 127 -2.75 -14.67 7.01
N ALA A 128 -3.08 -13.84 6.02
CA ALA A 128 -2.24 -13.62 4.85
C ALA A 128 -0.90 -12.94 5.16
N SER A 129 -0.79 -12.24 6.29
CA SER A 129 0.47 -11.65 6.75
C SER A 129 1.41 -12.64 7.45
N LEU A 130 0.95 -13.85 7.81
CA LEU A 130 1.77 -14.82 8.54
C LEU A 130 3.06 -15.22 7.81
N PRO A 131 3.09 -15.47 6.50
CA PRO A 131 4.35 -15.78 5.80
C PRO A 131 5.39 -14.66 5.94
N LEU A 132 4.97 -13.39 5.86
CA LEU A 132 5.82 -12.23 6.09
C LEU A 132 6.41 -12.22 7.51
N LEU A 133 5.57 -12.45 8.51
CA LEU A 133 5.96 -12.47 9.92
C LEU A 133 6.90 -13.65 10.23
N MET A 134 6.66 -14.82 9.63
CA MET A 134 7.54 -15.99 9.73
C MET A 134 8.93 -15.71 9.17
N VAL A 135 8.98 -15.11 8.00
CA VAL A 135 10.27 -14.74 7.36
C VAL A 135 11.01 -13.69 8.20
N TYR A 136 10.30 -12.71 8.73
CA TYR A 136 10.91 -11.73 9.63
C TYR A 136 11.48 -12.41 10.89
N TYR A 137 10.73 -13.34 11.50
CA TYR A 137 11.18 -14.09 12.65
C TYR A 137 12.44 -14.92 12.41
N THR A 138 12.47 -15.65 11.30
CA THR A 138 13.59 -16.56 10.99
C THR A 138 14.86 -15.83 10.55
N ASN A 139 14.71 -14.70 9.86
CA ASN A 139 15.84 -14.03 9.21
C ASN A 139 16.37 -12.83 9.98
N ILE A 140 15.51 -12.08 10.63
CA ILE A 140 15.87 -10.80 11.24
C ILE A 140 15.84 -10.88 12.76
N SER A 141 14.79 -11.48 13.31
CA SER A 141 14.52 -11.66 14.77
C SER A 141 14.85 -10.47 15.68
N ASN A 142 15.00 -9.26 15.09
CA ASN A 142 15.33 -8.06 15.84
C ASN A 142 14.05 -7.36 16.33
N THR A 143 13.86 -7.37 17.64
CA THR A 143 12.70 -6.76 18.31
C THR A 143 13.03 -5.43 18.99
N THR A 144 14.20 -4.88 18.70
CA THR A 144 14.66 -3.62 19.31
C THR A 144 13.99 -2.41 18.67
N ILE A 145 13.38 -1.56 19.46
CA ILE A 145 12.79 -0.28 19.04
C ILE A 145 13.66 0.85 19.57
N ILE A 146 14.12 1.72 18.65
CA ILE A 146 14.81 2.96 19.04
C ILE A 146 13.74 3.96 19.48
N LEU A 147 13.83 4.40 20.74
CA LEU A 147 12.92 5.38 21.32
C LEU A 147 13.31 6.81 20.90
N PRO A 148 12.34 7.74 20.73
CA PRO A 148 12.60 9.17 20.61
C PRO A 148 13.34 9.71 21.84
N LYS A 149 14.22 10.70 21.63
CA LYS A 149 15.06 11.25 22.70
C LYS A 149 14.35 11.60 24.01
N PRO A 150 13.13 12.22 24.02
CA PRO A 150 12.44 12.52 25.27
C PRO A 150 12.19 11.31 26.16
N PHE A 151 11.89 10.15 25.54
CA PHE A 151 11.62 8.90 26.28
C PHE A 151 12.90 8.17 26.69
N ARG A 152 14.05 8.46 26.04
CA ARG A 152 15.34 7.84 26.39
C ARG A 152 15.81 8.20 27.79
N TYR A 153 15.42 9.37 28.30
CA TYR A 153 15.74 9.79 29.66
C TYR A 153 15.06 8.93 30.74
N ILE A 154 13.94 8.28 30.38
CA ILE A 154 13.15 7.47 31.33
C ILE A 154 13.50 5.97 31.19
N VAL A 155 13.73 5.48 29.97
CA VAL A 155 13.82 4.04 29.69
C VAL A 155 15.17 3.63 29.09
N GLY A 156 16.02 4.58 28.68
CA GLY A 156 17.28 4.33 27.96
C GLY A 156 17.18 4.54 26.46
N SER A 157 18.31 4.51 25.75
CA SER A 157 18.40 4.84 24.32
C SER A 157 17.75 3.82 23.40
N GLU A 158 17.73 2.57 23.82
CA GLU A 158 17.17 1.45 23.08
C GLU A 158 16.21 0.69 23.98
N PHE A 159 15.03 0.41 23.49
CA PHE A 159 14.04 -0.38 24.17
C PHE A 159 13.93 -1.73 23.42
N ASP A 160 14.64 -2.72 23.95
CA ASP A 160 14.54 -4.08 23.45
C ASP A 160 13.32 -4.75 24.12
N LEU A 161 12.27 -4.88 23.34
CA LEU A 161 11.07 -5.57 23.76
C LEU A 161 11.33 -7.05 24.15
N GLY A 162 12.44 -7.63 23.68
CA GLY A 162 12.86 -9.00 24.05
C GLY A 162 13.58 -9.09 25.40
N LYS A 163 14.19 -8.00 25.89
CA LYS A 163 15.01 -7.99 27.12
C LYS A 163 14.30 -7.48 28.37
N LEU A 164 13.15 -6.85 28.23
CA LEU A 164 12.48 -6.17 29.35
C LEU A 164 12.02 -7.07 30.49
N LEU A 165 11.94 -8.37 30.29
CA LEU A 165 11.47 -9.31 31.32
C LEU A 165 12.25 -10.62 31.27
N ILE A 166 13.14 -10.80 32.26
CA ILE A 166 13.86 -12.04 32.51
C ILE A 166 12.90 -13.27 32.69
N TYR A 167 11.61 -13.02 32.93
CA TYR A 167 10.56 -14.05 33.11
C TYR A 167 9.53 -14.14 31.97
N ASN A 168 9.48 -13.17 31.01
CA ASN A 168 8.43 -13.13 29.99
C ASN A 168 8.95 -12.72 28.58
N VAL A 169 10.15 -13.15 28.22
CA VAL A 169 10.81 -12.86 26.93
C VAL A 169 9.91 -13.15 25.70
N TYR A 170 9.02 -14.14 25.80
CA TYR A 170 8.13 -14.53 24.70
C TYR A 170 6.97 -13.55 24.46
N ILE A 171 6.44 -12.91 25.51
CA ILE A 171 5.24 -12.05 25.39
C ILE A 171 5.57 -10.74 24.66
N ILE A 172 6.75 -10.20 24.85
CA ILE A 172 7.14 -8.89 24.34
C ILE A 172 7.62 -8.99 22.89
N GLY A 173 8.32 -10.08 22.52
CA GLY A 173 8.56 -10.41 21.12
C GLY A 173 7.24 -10.53 20.36
N LEU A 174 6.23 -11.15 20.95
CA LEU A 174 4.89 -11.27 20.38
C LEU A 174 4.24 -9.90 20.11
N LEU A 175 4.39 -8.92 20.98
CA LEU A 175 3.85 -7.56 20.77
C LEU A 175 4.46 -6.87 19.55
N TYR A 176 5.74 -7.09 19.27
CA TYR A 176 6.38 -6.56 18.07
C TYR A 176 5.82 -7.19 16.79
N TYR A 177 5.61 -8.53 16.80
CA TYR A 177 4.96 -9.22 15.68
C TYR A 177 3.50 -8.82 15.54
N LEU A 178 2.80 -8.59 16.65
CA LEU A 178 1.44 -8.04 16.63
C LEU A 178 1.42 -6.65 16.00
N TYR A 179 2.37 -5.78 16.33
CA TYR A 179 2.51 -4.46 15.70
C TYR A 179 2.70 -4.57 14.17
N MET A 180 3.59 -5.46 13.71
CA MET A 180 3.80 -5.66 12.27
C MET A 180 2.56 -6.23 11.58
N GLY A 181 1.90 -7.20 12.19
CA GLY A 181 0.63 -7.74 11.69
C GLY A 181 -0.45 -6.67 11.62
N MET A 182 -0.58 -5.83 12.65
CA MET A 182 -1.51 -4.69 12.63
C MET A 182 -1.15 -3.67 11.55
N LEU A 183 0.14 -3.43 11.29
CA LEU A 183 0.57 -2.56 10.21
C LEU A 183 0.15 -3.11 8.84
N ALA A 184 0.32 -4.42 8.61
CA ALA A 184 -0.11 -5.06 7.38
C ALA A 184 -1.64 -4.96 7.19
N VAL A 185 -2.42 -5.27 8.22
CA VAL A 185 -3.89 -5.14 8.21
C VAL A 185 -4.31 -3.68 8.02
N PHE A 186 -3.61 -2.74 8.66
CA PHE A 186 -3.89 -1.31 8.50
C PHE A 186 -3.63 -0.86 7.07
N CYS A 187 -2.46 -1.12 6.50
CA CYS A 187 -2.11 -0.69 5.15
C CYS A 187 -3.10 -1.22 4.10
N THR A 188 -3.53 -2.48 4.22
CA THR A 188 -4.49 -3.10 3.30
C THR A 188 -5.87 -2.47 3.38
N ASN A 189 -6.36 -2.19 4.57
CA ASN A 189 -7.70 -1.60 4.75
C ASN A 189 -7.71 -0.07 4.58
N ALA A 190 -6.62 0.62 4.88
CA ALA A 190 -6.55 2.08 4.88
C ALA A 190 -6.76 2.68 3.48
N ILE A 191 -6.23 2.03 2.43
CA ILE A 191 -6.44 2.44 1.04
C ILE A 191 -7.91 2.26 0.65
N ASN A 192 -8.52 1.14 1.04
CA ASN A 192 -9.92 0.85 0.77
C ASN A 192 -10.88 1.78 1.54
N ILE A 193 -10.56 2.16 2.77
CA ILE A 193 -11.41 3.05 3.57
C ILE A 193 -11.41 4.48 3.01
N LEU A 194 -10.28 4.96 2.46
CA LEU A 194 -10.20 6.23 1.74
C LEU A 194 -10.36 5.99 0.23
N SER A 195 -11.56 5.73 -0.20
CA SER A 195 -11.90 5.31 -1.55
C SER A 195 -13.24 5.88 -2.03
N GLY A 196 -13.72 5.38 -3.14
CA GLY A 196 -15.10 5.56 -3.61
C GLY A 196 -15.31 6.73 -4.57
N ILE A 197 -14.25 7.35 -5.06
CA ILE A 197 -14.26 8.31 -6.16
C ILE A 197 -13.21 7.93 -7.19
N ASN A 198 -13.51 8.17 -8.45
CA ASN A 198 -12.67 7.73 -9.57
C ASN A 198 -11.22 8.22 -9.45
N GLY A 199 -10.27 7.30 -9.52
CA GLY A 199 -8.83 7.57 -9.52
C GLY A 199 -8.22 7.79 -8.14
N LEU A 200 -8.98 7.77 -7.06
CA LEU A 200 -8.44 8.06 -5.73
C LEU A 200 -7.58 6.91 -5.19
N GLU A 201 -8.08 5.67 -5.22
CA GLU A 201 -7.39 4.48 -4.69
C GLU A 201 -6.03 4.29 -5.38
N VAL A 202 -6.03 4.38 -6.69
CA VAL A 202 -4.81 4.23 -7.49
C VAL A 202 -3.90 5.44 -7.35
N GLY A 203 -4.47 6.65 -7.37
CA GLY A 203 -3.71 7.90 -7.28
C GLY A 203 -2.97 8.05 -5.95
N GLN A 204 -3.64 7.78 -4.82
CA GLN A 204 -2.98 7.80 -3.50
C GLN A 204 -1.87 6.74 -3.42
N SER A 205 -2.08 5.55 -3.99
CA SER A 205 -1.08 4.49 -4.02
C SER A 205 0.14 4.86 -4.87
N VAL A 206 -0.05 5.56 -5.99
CA VAL A 206 1.05 6.10 -6.81
C VAL A 206 1.87 7.12 -6.01
N ILE A 207 1.24 8.06 -5.30
CA ILE A 207 1.96 9.06 -4.51
C ILE A 207 2.74 8.41 -3.37
N ILE A 208 2.12 7.47 -2.64
CA ILE A 208 2.80 6.71 -1.58
C ILE A 208 3.98 5.93 -2.16
N CYS A 209 3.81 5.26 -3.29
CA CYS A 209 4.88 4.51 -3.96
C CYS A 209 6.05 5.41 -4.37
N ILE A 210 5.78 6.56 -5.00
CA ILE A 210 6.81 7.53 -5.35
C ILE A 210 7.54 8.01 -4.09
N SER A 211 6.82 8.25 -3.00
CA SER A 211 7.40 8.66 -1.72
C SER A 211 8.37 7.60 -1.16
N ILE A 212 7.97 6.33 -1.22
CA ILE A 212 8.83 5.22 -0.80
C ILE A 212 10.06 5.10 -1.69
N ILE A 213 9.90 5.24 -3.01
CA ILE A 213 11.03 5.22 -3.95
C ILE A 213 12.01 6.34 -3.62
N LEU A 214 11.53 7.56 -3.44
CA LEU A 214 12.38 8.71 -3.09
C LEU A 214 13.09 8.49 -1.75
N HIS A 215 12.38 8.00 -0.73
CA HIS A 215 12.99 7.64 0.56
C HIS A 215 14.10 6.60 0.38
N ASN A 216 13.83 5.52 -0.34
CA ASN A 216 14.81 4.47 -0.59
C ASN A 216 16.04 4.99 -1.35
N LEU A 217 15.86 5.84 -2.36
CA LEU A 217 16.99 6.42 -3.12
C LEU A 217 17.87 7.30 -2.24
N VAL A 218 17.30 8.07 -1.31
CA VAL A 218 18.09 8.88 -0.35
C VAL A 218 18.90 7.98 0.58
N GLU A 219 18.32 6.86 1.05
CA GLU A 219 18.95 5.95 2.00
C GLU A 219 19.92 4.93 1.35
N LEU A 220 20.06 4.91 0.02
CA LEU A 220 20.99 3.98 -0.68
C LEU A 220 22.46 4.22 -0.32
N SER A 221 22.82 5.40 0.17
CA SER A 221 24.18 5.73 0.62
C SER A 221 24.43 5.32 2.07
N GLY A 222 23.42 4.85 2.79
CA GLY A 222 23.47 4.52 4.20
C GLY A 222 23.94 3.09 4.48
N PRO A 223 24.16 2.74 5.74
CA PRO A 223 24.61 1.42 6.17
C PRO A 223 23.60 0.29 5.92
N VAL A 224 22.32 0.64 5.71
CA VAL A 224 21.20 -0.29 5.47
C VAL A 224 20.74 -0.32 4.02
N ALA A 225 21.59 0.11 3.10
CA ALA A 225 21.30 0.21 1.66
C ALA A 225 20.72 -1.07 1.03
N ALA A 226 21.11 -2.26 1.53
CA ALA A 226 20.60 -3.54 1.03
C ALA A 226 19.08 -3.67 1.21
N TYR A 227 18.53 -3.24 2.36
CA TYR A 227 17.09 -3.26 2.63
C TYR A 227 16.32 -2.26 1.77
N HIS A 228 16.93 -1.11 1.48
CA HIS A 228 16.34 -0.10 0.59
C HIS A 228 16.35 -0.57 -0.88
N ARG A 229 17.41 -1.28 -1.33
CA ARG A 229 17.43 -1.93 -2.66
C ARG A 229 16.33 -3.00 -2.77
N PHE A 230 16.18 -3.84 -1.75
CA PHE A 230 15.09 -4.82 -1.68
C PHE A 230 13.72 -4.14 -1.87
N SER A 231 13.47 -3.05 -1.17
CA SER A 231 12.24 -2.28 -1.32
C SER A 231 12.05 -1.73 -2.73
N LEU A 232 13.11 -1.22 -3.39
CA LEU A 232 13.04 -0.72 -4.75
C LEU A 232 12.67 -1.81 -5.76
N TYR A 233 13.09 -3.05 -5.56
CA TYR A 233 12.74 -4.16 -6.46
C TYR A 233 11.24 -4.44 -6.51
N PHE A 234 10.50 -4.14 -5.44
CA PHE A 234 9.04 -4.21 -5.42
C PHE A 234 8.38 -2.91 -5.89
N MET A 235 8.93 -1.75 -5.47
CA MET A 235 8.28 -0.46 -5.70
C MET A 235 8.34 0.01 -7.15
N MET A 236 9.43 -0.29 -7.87
CA MET A 236 9.54 0.13 -9.28
C MET A 236 8.51 -0.59 -10.18
N PRO A 237 8.39 -1.93 -10.18
CA PRO A 237 7.36 -2.62 -10.95
C PRO A 237 5.94 -2.25 -10.51
N PHE A 238 5.72 -2.07 -9.18
CA PHE A 238 4.46 -1.59 -8.65
C PHE A 238 4.09 -0.23 -9.24
N LEU A 239 5.02 0.72 -9.29
CA LEU A 239 4.79 2.05 -9.88
C LEU A 239 4.40 1.94 -11.35
N GLY A 240 5.15 1.16 -12.13
CA GLY A 240 4.89 1.00 -13.56
C GLY A 240 3.48 0.46 -13.84
N THR A 241 3.14 -0.65 -13.22
CA THR A 241 1.84 -1.31 -13.43
C THR A 241 0.67 -0.49 -12.87
N THR A 242 0.87 0.19 -11.73
CA THR A 242 -0.15 1.05 -11.11
C THR A 242 -0.41 2.31 -11.95
N LEU A 243 0.62 2.92 -12.55
CA LEU A 243 0.45 4.03 -13.51
C LEU A 243 -0.33 3.57 -14.76
N GLY A 244 -0.07 2.35 -15.24
CA GLY A 244 -0.85 1.76 -16.33
C GLY A 244 -2.33 1.62 -15.98
N LEU A 245 -2.63 1.17 -14.76
CA LEU A 245 -4.00 1.04 -14.25
C LEU A 245 -4.66 2.42 -14.06
N LEU A 246 -3.92 3.42 -13.52
CA LEU A 246 -4.42 4.77 -13.29
C LEU A 246 -4.97 5.40 -14.57
N ARG A 247 -4.38 5.13 -15.73
CA ARG A 247 -4.84 5.63 -17.02
C ARG A 247 -6.29 5.25 -17.33
N PHE A 248 -6.74 4.08 -16.85
CA PHE A 248 -8.11 3.59 -17.06
C PHE A 248 -9.03 3.86 -15.88
N ASN A 249 -8.48 3.99 -14.67
CA ASN A 249 -9.25 4.28 -13.47
C ASN A 249 -9.46 5.78 -13.23
N TRP A 250 -8.68 6.65 -13.89
CA TRP A 250 -8.86 8.11 -13.81
C TRP A 250 -10.23 8.55 -14.34
N TYR A 251 -10.72 9.67 -13.80
CA TYR A 251 -12.01 10.24 -14.18
C TYR A 251 -12.08 10.64 -15.69
N PRO A 252 -13.11 10.25 -16.43
CA PRO A 252 -14.17 9.29 -16.09
C PRO A 252 -13.67 7.85 -16.17
N SER A 253 -13.84 7.08 -15.10
CA SER A 253 -13.29 5.74 -14.98
C SER A 253 -13.85 4.79 -16.04
N LYS A 254 -12.95 4.01 -16.65
CA LYS A 254 -13.29 2.93 -17.59
C LYS A 254 -13.23 1.57 -16.92
N VAL A 255 -12.57 1.47 -15.77
CA VAL A 255 -12.41 0.25 -14.98
C VAL A 255 -12.42 0.59 -13.50
N PHE A 256 -13.03 -0.27 -12.68
CA PHE A 256 -12.92 -0.22 -11.23
C PHE A 256 -11.85 -1.19 -10.76
N VAL A 257 -11.16 -0.79 -9.71
CA VAL A 257 -9.97 -1.51 -9.24
C VAL A 257 -10.30 -2.66 -8.28
N GLY A 258 -11.41 -2.55 -7.56
CA GLY A 258 -11.87 -3.53 -6.57
C GLY A 258 -11.05 -3.53 -5.27
N ASP A 259 -11.54 -4.29 -4.29
CA ASP A 259 -10.84 -4.59 -3.03
C ASP A 259 -9.51 -5.29 -3.31
N THR A 260 -9.47 -6.07 -4.39
CA THR A 260 -8.26 -6.73 -4.91
C THR A 260 -7.10 -5.74 -5.01
N PHE A 261 -7.27 -4.55 -5.63
CA PHE A 261 -6.19 -3.55 -5.72
C PHE A 261 -5.79 -3.01 -4.35
N CYS A 262 -6.74 -2.65 -3.54
CA CYS A 262 -6.46 -2.05 -2.23
C CYS A 262 -5.65 -3.00 -1.34
N TYR A 263 -5.97 -4.29 -1.37
CA TYR A 263 -5.28 -5.32 -0.60
C TYR A 263 -3.86 -5.57 -1.11
N PHE A 264 -3.71 -5.64 -2.41
CA PHE A 264 -2.38 -5.72 -3.03
C PHE A 264 -1.50 -4.52 -2.65
N ALA A 265 -1.94 -3.33 -2.97
CA ALA A 265 -1.15 -2.13 -2.72
C ALA A 265 -0.77 -2.03 -1.24
N GLY A 266 -1.75 -2.24 -0.34
CA GLY A 266 -1.52 -2.19 1.09
C GLY A 266 -0.53 -3.24 1.59
N MET A 267 -0.64 -4.50 1.11
CA MET A 267 0.32 -5.54 1.50
C MET A 267 1.70 -5.28 0.92
N THR A 268 1.80 -4.81 -0.30
CA THR A 268 3.10 -4.46 -0.90
C THR A 268 3.80 -3.37 -0.08
N PHE A 269 3.07 -2.32 0.33
CA PHE A 269 3.62 -1.28 1.20
C PHE A 269 4.02 -1.82 2.58
N ALA A 270 3.20 -2.69 3.19
CA ALA A 270 3.53 -3.31 4.45
C ALA A 270 4.80 -4.16 4.36
N VAL A 271 4.92 -5.00 3.33
CA VAL A 271 6.09 -5.84 3.07
C VAL A 271 7.37 -5.00 2.97
N VAL A 272 7.37 -3.97 2.11
CA VAL A 272 8.57 -3.15 1.93
C VAL A 272 8.88 -2.31 3.16
N GLY A 273 7.87 -1.85 3.91
CA GLY A 273 8.07 -1.11 5.16
C GLY A 273 8.64 -1.97 6.29
N ILE A 274 8.21 -3.22 6.38
CA ILE A 274 8.64 -4.18 7.42
C ILE A 274 10.02 -4.74 7.08
N LEU A 275 10.19 -5.34 5.90
CA LEU A 275 11.45 -5.96 5.48
C LEU A 275 12.52 -4.92 5.11
N GLY A 276 12.11 -3.73 4.69
CA GLY A 276 12.98 -2.58 4.46
C GLY A 276 13.40 -1.81 5.72
N HIS A 277 12.91 -2.22 6.90
CA HIS A 277 13.20 -1.59 8.20
C HIS A 277 12.80 -0.11 8.33
N PHE A 278 11.79 0.35 7.57
CA PHE A 278 11.29 1.72 7.68
C PHE A 278 9.77 1.78 7.98
N SER A 279 9.24 0.81 8.72
CA SER A 279 7.81 0.72 9.08
C SER A 279 7.27 1.98 9.76
N LYS A 280 8.08 2.67 10.57
CA LYS A 280 7.70 3.96 11.19
C LYS A 280 7.54 5.07 10.15
N THR A 281 8.46 5.16 9.19
CA THR A 281 8.38 6.12 8.07
C THR A 281 7.20 5.79 7.17
N MET A 282 6.90 4.50 6.97
CA MET A 282 5.73 4.05 6.22
C MET A 282 4.43 4.64 6.79
N ILE A 283 4.23 4.60 8.11
CA ILE A 283 3.04 5.18 8.75
C ILE A 283 2.94 6.69 8.46
N LEU A 284 4.05 7.41 8.39
CA LEU A 284 4.04 8.84 8.05
C LEU A 284 3.56 9.09 6.60
N PHE A 285 3.85 8.18 5.67
CA PHE A 285 3.32 8.28 4.30
C PHE A 285 1.82 8.02 4.22
N PHE A 286 1.23 7.40 5.25
CA PHE A 286 -0.20 7.11 5.38
C PHE A 286 -0.96 8.15 6.22
N ILE A 287 -0.44 9.34 6.46
CA ILE A 287 -1.10 10.38 7.29
C ILE A 287 -2.56 10.63 6.87
N PRO A 288 -2.91 10.87 5.58
CA PRO A 288 -4.30 11.09 5.20
C PRO A 288 -5.20 9.90 5.50
N GLN A 289 -4.71 8.67 5.30
CA GLN A 289 -5.44 7.45 5.58
C GLN A 289 -5.64 7.24 7.09
N VAL A 290 -4.63 7.55 7.90
CA VAL A 290 -4.72 7.55 9.38
C VAL A 290 -5.77 8.56 9.83
N LEU A 291 -5.73 9.79 9.32
CA LEU A 291 -6.71 10.82 9.65
C LEU A 291 -8.13 10.41 9.24
N ASN A 292 -8.29 9.84 8.04
CA ASN A 292 -9.57 9.32 7.57
C ASN A 292 -10.09 8.19 8.46
N PHE A 293 -9.23 7.26 8.87
CA PHE A 293 -9.57 6.16 9.76
C PHE A 293 -10.02 6.69 11.14
N LEU A 294 -9.24 7.57 11.75
CA LEU A 294 -9.57 8.18 13.05
C LEU A 294 -10.90 8.95 12.98
N TYR A 295 -11.10 9.74 11.94
CA TYR A 295 -12.35 10.49 11.73
C TYR A 295 -13.56 9.56 11.51
N SER A 296 -13.34 8.40 10.88
CA SER A 296 -14.36 7.37 10.63
C SER A 296 -14.67 6.50 11.84
N THR A 297 -13.82 6.49 12.86
CA THR A 297 -13.89 5.59 14.03
C THR A 297 -15.26 5.59 14.71
N PRO A 298 -15.94 6.73 14.98
CA PRO A 298 -17.25 6.71 15.62
C PRO A 298 -18.33 5.95 14.81
N GLN A 299 -18.24 5.98 13.48
CA GLN A 299 -19.14 5.21 12.61
C GLN A 299 -18.75 3.75 12.53
N LEU A 300 -17.46 3.43 12.52
CA LEU A 300 -16.97 2.05 12.52
C LEU A 300 -17.39 1.31 13.80
N PHE A 301 -17.35 1.97 14.94
CA PHE A 301 -17.82 1.43 16.22
C PHE A 301 -19.34 1.60 16.46
N ARG A 302 -20.09 2.08 15.46
CA ARG A 302 -21.54 2.28 15.52
C ARG A 302 -22.01 3.24 16.65
N LEU A 303 -21.16 4.14 17.08
CA LEU A 303 -21.51 5.22 18.00
C LEU A 303 -22.36 6.27 17.30
N VAL A 304 -22.21 6.41 15.98
CA VAL A 304 -22.99 7.26 15.09
C VAL A 304 -23.52 6.41 13.93
N PRO A 305 -24.74 6.67 13.41
CA PRO A 305 -25.27 5.94 12.27
C PRO A 305 -24.30 5.93 11.08
N CYS A 306 -24.04 4.74 10.53
CA CYS A 306 -23.15 4.57 9.38
C CYS A 306 -24.01 4.24 8.15
N PRO A 307 -23.99 5.06 7.08
CA PRO A 307 -24.67 4.74 5.85
C PRO A 307 -24.06 3.50 5.19
N ARG A 308 -24.88 2.73 4.46
CA ARG A 308 -24.43 1.50 3.79
C ARG A 308 -23.32 1.77 2.76
N HIS A 309 -23.48 2.85 1.99
CA HIS A 309 -22.47 3.33 1.06
C HIS A 309 -21.86 4.62 1.62
N ARG A 310 -20.55 4.63 1.80
CA ARG A 310 -19.81 5.75 2.40
C ARG A 310 -19.41 6.81 1.37
N LEU A 311 -20.08 6.80 0.21
CA LEU A 311 -19.86 7.72 -0.91
C LEU A 311 -20.56 9.06 -0.68
N PRO A 312 -20.00 10.19 -1.16
CA PRO A 312 -20.73 11.44 -1.26
C PRO A 312 -21.97 11.29 -2.15
N LYS A 313 -22.96 12.15 -1.95
CA LYS A 313 -24.16 12.15 -2.78
C LYS A 313 -23.93 12.90 -4.08
N PHE A 314 -24.17 12.25 -5.21
CA PHE A 314 -24.13 12.89 -6.53
C PHE A 314 -25.46 13.58 -6.82
N ASN A 315 -25.41 14.86 -7.25
CA ASN A 315 -26.57 15.59 -7.77
C ASN A 315 -26.60 15.51 -9.30
N PRO A 316 -27.56 14.81 -9.91
CA PRO A 316 -27.61 14.65 -11.38
C PRO A 316 -27.90 15.93 -12.14
N GLU A 317 -28.53 16.94 -11.51
CA GLU A 317 -28.85 18.20 -12.15
C GLU A 317 -27.64 19.11 -12.30
N THR A 318 -26.85 19.21 -11.24
CA THR A 318 -25.66 20.08 -11.23
C THR A 318 -24.38 19.36 -11.64
N GLY A 319 -24.36 18.01 -11.62
CA GLY A 319 -23.16 17.21 -11.85
C GLY A 319 -22.11 17.31 -10.72
N LEU A 320 -22.52 17.75 -9.53
CA LEU A 320 -21.65 17.97 -8.38
C LEU A 320 -21.90 16.94 -7.28
N TYR A 321 -20.84 16.63 -6.55
CA TYR A 321 -20.91 15.91 -5.27
C TYR A 321 -21.38 16.83 -4.16
N MET A 322 -22.26 16.31 -3.33
CA MET A 322 -22.76 16.97 -2.14
C MET A 322 -22.37 16.17 -0.90
N GLU A 323 -22.10 16.87 0.18
CA GLU A 323 -21.89 16.27 1.49
C GLU A 323 -23.10 15.45 1.93
N ILE A 324 -22.81 14.32 2.59
CA ILE A 324 -23.78 13.57 3.39
C ILE A 324 -23.23 13.45 4.81
N ASN A 325 -24.08 13.12 5.78
CA ASN A 325 -23.65 12.89 7.17
C ASN A 325 -22.85 11.57 7.29
N ASN A 326 -21.66 11.58 6.73
CA ASN A 326 -20.72 10.47 6.72
C ASN A 326 -19.33 10.96 7.12
N LEU A 327 -18.73 10.32 8.13
CA LEU A 327 -17.44 10.68 8.69
C LEU A 327 -16.29 10.07 7.84
N THR A 328 -16.11 10.60 6.63
CA THR A 328 -14.97 10.30 5.75
C THR A 328 -14.29 11.59 5.33
N LEU A 329 -13.02 11.52 4.99
CA LEU A 329 -12.24 12.67 4.54
C LEU A 329 -12.86 13.31 3.28
N ASN A 330 -13.45 12.50 2.38
CA ASN A 330 -14.17 12.96 1.20
C ASN A 330 -15.33 13.90 1.59
N ASN A 331 -16.16 13.48 2.54
CA ASN A 331 -17.30 14.27 3.02
C ASN A 331 -16.86 15.47 3.86
N PHE A 332 -15.78 15.33 4.63
CA PHE A 332 -15.20 16.45 5.38
C PHE A 332 -14.76 17.57 4.45
N LEU A 333 -14.09 17.23 3.34
CA LEU A 333 -13.70 18.23 2.34
C LEU A 333 -14.90 18.88 1.67
N LEU A 334 -15.93 18.10 1.32
CA LEU A 334 -17.16 18.66 0.74
C LEU A 334 -17.89 19.58 1.70
N LYS A 335 -17.80 19.34 3.01
CA LYS A 335 -18.35 20.23 4.04
C LYS A 335 -17.65 21.58 4.07
N ILE A 336 -16.35 21.60 3.82
CA ILE A 336 -15.54 22.83 3.81
C ILE A 336 -15.65 23.57 2.47
N LEU A 337 -15.54 22.85 1.37
CA LEU A 337 -15.46 23.41 0.01
C LEU A 337 -16.83 23.65 -0.63
N GLY A 338 -17.89 23.02 -0.09
CA GLY A 338 -19.18 22.96 -0.73
C GLY A 338 -19.27 21.98 -1.89
N PRO A 339 -20.36 21.99 -2.67
CA PRO A 339 -20.56 21.09 -3.79
C PRO A 339 -19.45 21.17 -4.82
N THR A 340 -18.81 20.06 -5.15
CA THR A 340 -17.58 20.02 -5.96
C THR A 340 -17.66 18.90 -7.01
N LYS A 341 -17.01 19.08 -8.17
CA LYS A 341 -16.89 18.03 -9.19
C LYS A 341 -16.03 16.88 -8.69
N GLU A 342 -16.35 15.64 -9.09
CA GLU A 342 -15.61 14.43 -8.71
C GLU A 342 -14.10 14.56 -8.99
N GLN A 343 -13.74 14.90 -10.22
CA GLN A 343 -12.35 15.06 -10.60
C GLN A 343 -11.59 16.10 -9.76
N SER A 344 -12.24 17.22 -9.42
CA SER A 344 -11.62 18.24 -8.57
C SER A 344 -11.42 17.74 -7.15
N LEU A 345 -12.39 17.00 -6.60
CA LEU A 345 -12.28 16.40 -5.27
C LEU A 345 -11.13 15.38 -5.23
N THR A 346 -11.01 14.52 -6.25
CA THR A 346 -9.89 13.58 -6.37
C THR A 346 -8.55 14.33 -6.40
N ILE A 347 -8.41 15.36 -7.23
CA ILE A 347 -7.17 16.15 -7.31
C ILE A 347 -6.82 16.78 -5.96
N ILE A 348 -7.79 17.36 -5.25
CA ILE A 348 -7.57 17.99 -3.93
C ILE A 348 -7.07 16.94 -2.93
N LEU A 349 -7.68 15.75 -2.88
CA LEU A 349 -7.26 14.66 -1.99
C LEU A 349 -5.85 14.19 -2.33
N LEU A 350 -5.50 14.07 -3.60
CA LEU A 350 -4.15 13.70 -4.03
C LEU A 350 -3.13 14.81 -3.71
N CYS A 351 -3.50 16.08 -3.82
CA CYS A 351 -2.65 17.19 -3.36
C CYS A 351 -2.42 17.13 -1.84
N ILE A 352 -3.46 16.83 -1.05
CA ILE A 352 -3.32 16.61 0.40
C ILE A 352 -2.37 15.45 0.67
N GLN A 353 -2.49 14.34 -0.06
CA GLN A 353 -1.57 13.20 0.05
C GLN A 353 -0.12 13.64 -0.22
N ALA A 354 0.13 14.41 -1.27
CA ALA A 354 1.46 14.90 -1.62
C ALA A 354 2.02 15.85 -0.55
N VAL A 355 1.21 16.77 -0.02
CA VAL A 355 1.61 17.68 1.06
C VAL A 355 1.93 16.90 2.34
N CYS A 356 1.11 15.92 2.72
CA CYS A 356 1.37 15.05 3.87
C CYS A 356 2.66 14.25 3.69
N THR A 357 2.95 13.80 2.48
CA THR A 357 4.24 13.15 2.15
C THR A 357 5.42 14.09 2.34
N ALA A 358 5.34 15.33 1.85
CA ALA A 358 6.39 16.32 2.07
C ALA A 358 6.59 16.60 3.57
N ALA A 359 5.51 16.70 4.32
CA ALA A 359 5.57 16.81 5.79
C ALA A 359 6.22 15.57 6.44
N ALA A 360 5.94 14.37 5.94
CA ALA A 360 6.56 13.13 6.41
C ALA A 360 8.09 13.14 6.20
N PHE A 361 8.57 13.60 5.04
CA PHE A 361 10.00 13.80 4.78
C PHE A 361 10.61 14.82 5.72
N PHE A 362 9.94 15.95 5.93
CA PHE A 362 10.40 16.96 6.89
C PHE A 362 10.51 16.40 8.31
N ILE A 363 9.51 15.66 8.77
CA ILE A 363 9.53 15.00 10.08
C ILE A 363 10.68 13.98 10.13
N ARG A 364 10.85 13.15 9.12
CA ARG A 364 11.86 12.09 9.09
C ARG A 364 13.29 12.63 9.08
N TYR A 365 13.58 13.64 8.29
CA TYR A 365 14.95 14.08 8.03
C TYR A 365 15.35 15.32 8.82
N TYR A 366 14.39 16.15 9.22
CA TYR A 366 14.68 17.37 9.97
C TYR A 366 14.27 17.24 11.44
N VAL A 367 13.00 16.95 11.72
CA VAL A 367 12.51 16.91 13.12
C VAL A 367 13.19 15.78 13.90
N SER A 368 13.43 14.62 13.29
CA SER A 368 14.10 13.49 13.95
C SER A 368 15.54 13.78 14.40
N THR A 369 16.19 14.81 13.86
CA THR A 369 17.53 15.22 14.31
C THR A 369 17.50 15.85 15.69
N PHE A 370 16.38 16.45 16.07
CA PHE A 370 16.19 17.08 17.39
C PHE A 370 15.69 16.08 18.46
N PHE A 371 15.11 14.98 18.04
CA PHE A 371 14.55 13.93 18.88
C PHE A 371 15.26 12.59 18.66
#